data_ec944eb9c41ec533bec82572fd503596
#
_entry.id   ec944eb9c41ec533bec82572fd503596
#
_cell.length_a   1.000
_cell.length_b   1.000
_cell.length_c   1.000
_cell.angle_alpha   90.00
_cell.angle_beta   90.00
_cell.angle_gamma   90.00
#
_symmetry.space_group_name_H-M   'P 1'
#
loop_
_entity.id
_entity.type
_entity.pdbx_description
1 polymer ?
#
loop_
_entity_poly.entity_id
_entity_poly.type
_entity_poly.pdbx_seq_one_letter_code
_entity_poly.pdbx_strand_id
1 'polypeptide(L)'
;MINFDRKKYPIYASFLNQLAKDLTKFYNSKLNRTFKVSNKLKGKGYDPVTTSDRAFEKFIRSRIKKKFPTHQVIGEEYGSTNSKSDYTWVIDPIDGTRSYVIGNPTWSNLISLNFKGIPILGLANFPVLKKYYLNYSDKLAYVVSQGKKKKLSVNKKATFKNVKVSGAFHGWLSLNKQKKIPKIL
;
A
#
# COMPACT_ATOMS: atom_id res chain seq x y z
N MET A 1 -2.92 -23.28 -10.19
CA MET A 1 -2.97 -21.91 -10.80
C MET A 1 -4.36 -21.34 -10.60
N ILE A 2 -4.47 -20.03 -10.24
CA ILE A 2 -5.77 -19.39 -10.05
C ILE A 2 -6.35 -19.09 -11.43
N ASN A 3 -7.60 -19.47 -11.63
CA ASN A 3 -8.32 -19.16 -12.87
C ASN A 3 -8.94 -17.72 -12.77
N PHE A 4 -8.06 -16.70 -12.81
CA PHE A 4 -8.49 -15.29 -12.87
C PHE A 4 -8.67 -14.87 -14.33
N ASP A 5 -9.83 -14.26 -14.61
CA ASP A 5 -10.09 -13.69 -15.95
C ASP A 5 -9.24 -12.44 -16.18
N ARG A 6 -8.15 -12.59 -16.94
CA ARG A 6 -7.19 -11.51 -17.25
C ARG A 6 -7.78 -10.34 -18.01
N LYS A 7 -8.93 -10.50 -18.68
CA LYS A 7 -9.64 -9.40 -19.37
C LYS A 7 -10.16 -8.35 -18.39
N LYS A 8 -10.25 -8.69 -17.09
CA LYS A 8 -10.67 -7.77 -16.02
C LYS A 8 -9.56 -6.85 -15.52
N TYR A 9 -8.27 -7.11 -15.80
CA TYR A 9 -7.18 -6.25 -15.37
C TYR A 9 -7.38 -4.76 -15.68
N PRO A 10 -7.78 -4.36 -16.92
CA PRO A 10 -7.94 -2.94 -17.24
C PRO A 10 -8.96 -2.21 -16.36
N ILE A 11 -10.04 -2.89 -15.95
CA ILE A 11 -11.10 -2.31 -15.11
C ILE A 11 -10.53 -1.96 -13.73
N TYR A 12 -9.85 -2.91 -13.11
CA TYR A 12 -9.27 -2.72 -11.77
C TYR A 12 -8.06 -1.79 -11.77
N ALA A 13 -7.18 -1.90 -12.77
CA ALA A 13 -6.04 -1.02 -12.93
C ALA A 13 -6.46 0.43 -13.17
N SER A 14 -7.49 0.67 -13.98
CA SER A 14 -8.07 2.00 -14.19
C SER A 14 -8.63 2.59 -12.91
N PHE A 15 -9.37 1.77 -12.12
CA PHE A 15 -9.87 2.18 -10.82
C PHE A 15 -8.74 2.57 -9.87
N LEU A 16 -7.71 1.73 -9.72
CA LEU A 16 -6.56 2.01 -8.85
C LEU A 16 -5.78 3.26 -9.30
N ASN A 17 -5.62 3.44 -10.61
CA ASN A 17 -4.98 4.63 -11.18
C ASN A 17 -5.75 5.92 -10.85
N GLN A 18 -7.09 5.89 -10.91
CA GLN A 18 -7.92 7.03 -10.50
C GLN A 18 -7.88 7.21 -8.98
N LEU A 19 -7.95 6.13 -8.21
CA LEU A 19 -7.88 6.16 -6.75
C LEU A 19 -6.58 6.81 -6.24
N ALA A 20 -5.42 6.52 -6.87
CA ALA A 20 -4.15 7.14 -6.50
C ALA A 20 -4.19 8.68 -6.63
N LYS A 21 -4.80 9.18 -7.70
CA LYS A 21 -5.00 10.63 -7.91
C LYS A 21 -5.95 11.22 -6.88
N ASP A 22 -7.05 10.53 -6.60
CA ASP A 22 -8.06 10.95 -5.62
C ASP A 22 -7.46 10.99 -4.20
N LEU A 23 -6.61 10.02 -3.83
CA LEU A 23 -5.93 9.97 -2.54
C LEU A 23 -4.95 11.13 -2.37
N THR A 24 -4.17 11.42 -3.40
CA THR A 24 -3.24 12.58 -3.39
C THR A 24 -4.01 13.89 -3.25
N LYS A 25 -5.13 14.05 -3.98
CA LYS A 25 -6.01 15.21 -3.85
C LYS A 25 -6.64 15.29 -2.46
N PHE A 26 -7.11 14.17 -1.92
CA PHE A 26 -7.71 14.09 -0.58
C PHE A 26 -6.71 14.50 0.51
N TYR A 27 -5.49 13.99 0.46
CA TYR A 27 -4.41 14.42 1.36
C TYR A 27 -4.22 15.94 1.31
N ASN A 28 -3.97 16.50 0.13
CA ASN A 28 -3.68 17.92 -0.04
C ASN A 28 -4.82 18.84 0.39
N SER A 29 -6.07 18.40 0.26
CA SER A 29 -7.25 19.24 0.58
C SER A 29 -7.75 19.09 2.00
N LYS A 30 -7.51 17.95 2.66
CA LYS A 30 -8.16 17.62 3.94
C LYS A 30 -7.20 17.24 5.07
N LEU A 31 -6.07 16.59 4.79
CA LEU A 31 -5.27 15.89 5.80
C LEU A 31 -3.86 16.47 6.01
N ASN A 32 -3.42 17.43 5.22
CA ASN A 32 -2.06 17.96 5.30
C ASN A 32 -1.83 19.01 6.40
N ARG A 33 -2.81 19.30 7.23
CA ARG A 33 -2.74 20.41 8.20
C ARG A 33 -2.72 19.97 9.65
N THR A 34 -3.69 19.18 10.07
CA THR A 34 -3.84 18.76 11.47
C THR A 34 -4.34 17.31 11.58
N PHE A 35 -3.78 16.58 12.52
CA PHE A 35 -4.23 15.23 12.89
C PHE A 35 -3.99 15.00 14.38
N LYS A 36 -4.77 14.06 14.96
CA LYS A 36 -4.55 13.57 16.31
C LYS A 36 -3.85 12.23 16.26
N VAL A 37 -2.88 12.02 17.15
CA VAL A 37 -2.14 10.77 17.27
C VAL A 37 -2.64 10.01 18.48
N SER A 38 -2.82 8.70 18.35
CA SER A 38 -3.09 7.75 19.44
C SER A 38 -2.11 6.59 19.34
N ASN A 39 -1.85 5.90 20.44
CA ASN A 39 -1.05 4.68 20.42
C ASN A 39 -1.96 3.45 20.43
N LYS A 40 -1.78 2.51 19.50
CA LYS A 40 -2.54 1.24 19.46
C LYS A 40 -2.14 0.31 20.61
N LEU A 41 -0.89 0.39 21.08
CA LEU A 41 -0.39 -0.46 22.16
C LEU A 41 -0.79 0.07 23.53
N LYS A 42 -1.29 -0.85 24.38
CA LYS A 42 -1.50 -0.63 25.82
C LYS A 42 -0.25 -1.13 26.54
N GLY A 43 0.63 -0.23 26.99
CA GLY A 43 1.86 -0.58 27.71
C GLY A 43 3.15 -0.13 27.01
N LYS A 44 4.23 -0.93 27.14
CA LYS A 44 5.52 -0.60 26.52
C LYS A 44 5.45 -0.77 25.00
N GLY A 45 5.92 0.25 24.27
CA GLY A 45 6.00 0.26 22.82
C GLY A 45 5.23 1.43 22.20
N TYR A 46 5.52 1.70 20.93
CA TYR A 46 4.92 2.80 20.17
C TYR A 46 4.45 2.30 18.80
N ASP A 47 3.14 2.21 18.65
CA ASP A 47 2.45 1.87 17.41
C ASP A 47 1.38 2.94 17.14
N PRO A 48 1.77 4.05 16.49
CA PRO A 48 0.90 5.19 16.30
C PRO A 48 -0.19 4.91 15.28
N VAL A 49 -1.38 5.43 15.58
CA VAL A 49 -2.48 5.61 14.62
C VAL A 49 -2.95 7.06 14.68
N THR A 50 -3.30 7.60 13.55
CA THR A 50 -3.78 8.98 13.47
C THR A 50 -5.24 9.04 13.01
N THR A 51 -5.88 10.20 13.21
CA THR A 51 -7.19 10.44 12.61
C THR A 51 -7.15 10.41 11.09
N SER A 52 -5.95 10.61 10.50
CA SER A 52 -5.73 10.54 9.06
C SER A 52 -5.78 9.11 8.53
N ASP A 53 -5.25 8.12 9.27
CA ASP A 53 -5.36 6.68 8.90
C ASP A 53 -6.83 6.30 8.71
N ARG A 54 -7.66 6.62 9.70
CA ARG A 54 -9.09 6.35 9.65
C ARG A 54 -9.81 7.11 8.54
N ALA A 55 -9.42 8.37 8.30
CA ALA A 55 -10.02 9.18 7.23
C ALA A 55 -9.67 8.62 5.84
N PHE A 56 -8.42 8.23 5.60
CA PHE A 56 -8.00 7.57 4.36
C PHE A 56 -8.73 6.25 4.15
N GLU A 57 -8.80 5.39 5.18
CA GLU A 57 -9.48 4.11 5.03
C GLU A 57 -10.97 4.27 4.72
N LYS A 58 -11.68 5.20 5.40
CA LYS A 58 -13.08 5.53 5.07
C LYS A 58 -13.23 5.99 3.62
N PHE A 59 -12.32 6.87 3.18
CA PHE A 59 -12.33 7.37 1.81
C PHE A 59 -12.14 6.23 0.79
N ILE A 60 -11.13 5.36 0.99
CA ILE A 60 -10.84 4.23 0.09
C ILE A 60 -12.04 3.27 0.06
N ARG A 61 -12.58 2.90 1.23
CA ARG A 61 -13.76 2.02 1.33
C ARG A 61 -14.97 2.58 0.59
N SER A 62 -15.22 3.88 0.68
CA SER A 62 -16.33 4.53 -0.02
C SER A 62 -16.18 4.44 -1.54
N ARG A 63 -14.96 4.60 -2.07
CA ARG A 63 -14.65 4.48 -3.50
C ARG A 63 -14.81 3.04 -3.99
N ILE A 64 -14.32 2.06 -3.21
CA ILE A 64 -14.47 0.64 -3.52
C ILE A 64 -15.95 0.25 -3.50
N LYS A 65 -16.69 0.59 -2.43
CA LYS A 65 -18.12 0.25 -2.31
C LYS A 65 -18.95 0.82 -3.46
N LYS A 66 -18.65 2.05 -3.88
CA LYS A 66 -19.34 2.70 -5.01
C LYS A 66 -19.11 1.95 -6.33
N LYS A 67 -17.91 1.45 -6.59
CA LYS A 67 -17.56 0.82 -7.89
C LYS A 67 -17.71 -0.69 -7.88
N PHE A 68 -17.48 -1.33 -6.73
CA PHE A 68 -17.47 -2.78 -6.54
C PHE A 68 -18.26 -3.16 -5.27
N PRO A 69 -19.58 -2.97 -5.25
CA PRO A 69 -20.41 -3.08 -4.03
C PRO A 69 -20.41 -4.49 -3.41
N THR A 70 -20.11 -5.53 -4.21
CA THR A 70 -20.08 -6.93 -3.76
C THR A 70 -18.72 -7.40 -3.28
N HIS A 71 -17.65 -6.62 -3.52
CA HIS A 71 -16.31 -7.02 -3.11
C HIS A 71 -16.11 -6.90 -1.60
N GLN A 72 -15.35 -7.82 -1.04
CA GLN A 72 -14.90 -7.75 0.36
C GLN A 72 -13.83 -6.67 0.49
N VAL A 73 -13.79 -6.02 1.66
CA VAL A 73 -12.73 -5.06 2.03
C VAL A 73 -12.20 -5.44 3.40
N ILE A 74 -10.89 -5.59 3.51
CA ILE A 74 -10.14 -5.76 4.75
C ILE A 74 -9.23 -4.54 4.88
N GLY A 75 -9.32 -3.83 5.99
CA GLY A 75 -8.49 -2.68 6.28
C GLY A 75 -7.96 -2.73 7.70
N GLU A 76 -6.89 -2.01 7.93
CA GLU A 76 -6.17 -2.00 9.20
C GLU A 76 -7.00 -1.37 10.33
N GLU A 77 -7.78 -0.31 10.02
CA GLU A 77 -8.47 0.50 11.03
C GLU A 77 -9.91 0.05 11.30
N TYR A 78 -10.59 -0.52 10.31
CA TYR A 78 -12.01 -0.91 10.39
C TYR A 78 -12.23 -2.41 10.12
N GLY A 79 -11.16 -3.21 10.05
CA GLY A 79 -11.26 -4.64 9.87
C GLY A 79 -11.93 -5.07 8.56
N SER A 80 -12.66 -6.19 8.61
CA SER A 80 -13.26 -6.83 7.42
C SER A 80 -14.74 -6.48 7.27
N THR A 81 -15.20 -6.32 6.02
CA THR A 81 -16.64 -6.30 5.71
C THR A 81 -17.20 -7.72 5.66
N ASN A 82 -18.49 -7.88 6.03
CA ASN A 82 -19.20 -9.17 6.00
C ASN A 82 -19.66 -9.55 4.57
N SER A 83 -18.79 -9.43 3.58
CA SER A 83 -19.09 -9.81 2.19
C SER A 83 -18.40 -11.12 1.84
N LYS A 84 -19.15 -12.09 1.31
CA LYS A 84 -18.59 -13.31 0.71
C LYS A 84 -18.31 -13.03 -0.76
N SER A 85 -17.05 -12.81 -1.11
CA SER A 85 -16.62 -12.50 -2.47
C SER A 85 -15.30 -13.17 -2.78
N ASP A 86 -15.12 -13.65 -4.00
CA ASP A 86 -13.81 -14.08 -4.50
C ASP A 86 -12.80 -12.91 -4.58
N TYR A 87 -13.31 -11.67 -4.60
CA TYR A 87 -12.49 -10.45 -4.66
C TYR A 87 -12.43 -9.78 -3.30
N THR A 88 -11.21 -9.54 -2.82
CA THR A 88 -10.94 -8.88 -1.55
C THR A 88 -9.95 -7.74 -1.76
N TRP A 89 -10.34 -6.54 -1.37
CA TRP A 89 -9.44 -5.40 -1.26
C TRP A 89 -8.77 -5.41 0.12
N VAL A 90 -7.45 -5.34 0.15
CA VAL A 90 -6.68 -5.21 1.39
C VAL A 90 -6.07 -3.81 1.42
N ILE A 91 -6.26 -3.09 2.52
CA ILE A 91 -5.93 -1.68 2.65
C ILE A 91 -5.05 -1.49 3.89
N ASP A 92 -3.88 -0.86 3.68
CA ASP A 92 -3.15 -0.15 4.70
C ASP A 92 -3.23 1.35 4.36
N PRO A 93 -3.97 2.13 5.16
CA PRO A 93 -4.25 3.54 4.83
C PRO A 93 -3.02 4.43 4.90
N ILE A 94 -2.10 4.18 5.85
CA ILE A 94 -0.83 4.90 6.00
C ILE A 94 0.27 3.92 6.43
N ASP A 95 0.86 3.21 5.48
CA ASP A 95 2.11 2.48 5.71
C ASP A 95 3.21 3.48 6.06
N GLY A 96 3.84 3.27 7.23
CA GLY A 96 4.81 4.20 7.78
C GLY A 96 4.19 5.34 8.58
N THR A 97 3.20 5.08 9.43
CA THR A 97 2.54 6.07 10.29
C THR A 97 3.52 6.89 11.13
N ARG A 98 4.64 6.29 11.57
CA ARG A 98 5.72 7.01 12.27
C ARG A 98 6.33 8.09 11.38
N SER A 99 6.59 7.79 10.10
CA SER A 99 7.06 8.77 9.12
C SER A 99 6.02 9.87 8.89
N TYR A 100 4.75 9.49 8.80
CA TYR A 100 3.64 10.45 8.66
C TYR A 100 3.61 11.45 9.83
N VAL A 101 3.69 10.96 11.07
CA VAL A 101 3.62 11.77 12.30
C VAL A 101 4.73 12.81 12.37
N ILE A 102 5.94 12.48 11.95
CA ILE A 102 7.11 13.39 11.98
C ILE A 102 7.26 14.22 10.70
N GLY A 103 6.30 14.14 9.75
CA GLY A 103 6.36 14.88 8.50
C GLY A 103 7.34 14.35 7.46
N ASN A 104 7.88 13.13 7.64
CA ASN A 104 8.74 12.50 6.63
C ASN A 104 7.88 12.06 5.42
N PRO A 105 8.26 12.38 4.17
CA PRO A 105 7.44 12.11 2.98
C PRO A 105 7.41 10.65 2.51
N THR A 106 8.04 9.73 3.22
CA THR A 106 8.24 8.33 2.78
C THR A 106 7.09 7.37 3.16
N TRP A 107 6.00 7.86 3.75
CA TRP A 107 4.80 7.07 3.99
C TRP A 107 3.97 6.86 2.73
N SER A 108 3.14 5.82 2.71
CA SER A 108 2.33 5.48 1.54
C SER A 108 0.93 4.96 1.90
N ASN A 109 0.00 5.04 0.95
CA ASN A 109 -1.22 4.26 0.99
C ASN A 109 -0.96 2.95 0.23
N LEU A 110 -1.14 1.79 0.86
CA LEU A 110 -1.01 0.50 0.22
C LEU A 110 -2.38 -0.13 0.00
N ILE A 111 -2.66 -0.54 -1.24
CA ILE A 111 -3.94 -1.15 -1.60
C ILE A 111 -3.67 -2.33 -2.50
N SER A 112 -4.16 -3.51 -2.11
CA SER A 112 -4.10 -4.73 -2.91
C SER A 112 -5.51 -5.18 -3.30
N LEU A 113 -5.68 -5.66 -4.54
CA LEU A 113 -6.81 -6.47 -4.94
C LEU A 113 -6.39 -7.93 -4.99
N ASN A 114 -7.05 -8.76 -4.19
CA ASN A 114 -6.85 -10.19 -4.17
C ASN A 114 -8.02 -10.89 -4.86
N PHE A 115 -7.75 -11.97 -5.57
CA PHE A 115 -8.75 -12.89 -6.10
C PHE A 115 -8.51 -14.28 -5.48
N LYS A 116 -9.53 -14.80 -4.78
CA LYS A 116 -9.42 -16.07 -4.03
C LYS A 116 -8.20 -16.14 -3.12
N GLY A 117 -7.94 -15.03 -2.39
CA GLY A 117 -6.83 -14.90 -1.45
C GLY A 117 -5.45 -14.59 -2.08
N ILE A 118 -5.34 -14.57 -3.41
CA ILE A 118 -4.07 -14.30 -4.10
C ILE A 118 -4.03 -12.86 -4.63
N PRO A 119 -2.99 -12.06 -4.31
CA PRO A 119 -2.84 -10.72 -4.84
C PRO A 119 -2.71 -10.71 -6.36
N ILE A 120 -3.56 -9.96 -7.05
CA ILE A 120 -3.55 -9.81 -8.51
C ILE A 120 -3.16 -8.41 -8.97
N LEU A 121 -3.49 -7.38 -8.19
CA LEU A 121 -3.07 -6.00 -8.43
C LEU A 121 -2.68 -5.32 -7.12
N GLY A 122 -1.74 -4.37 -7.19
CA GLY A 122 -1.30 -3.58 -6.05
C GLY A 122 -1.00 -2.14 -6.44
N LEU A 123 -1.34 -1.22 -5.56
CA LEU A 123 -1.04 0.21 -5.62
C LEU A 123 -0.24 0.59 -4.37
N ALA A 124 0.90 1.27 -4.58
CA ALA A 124 1.61 2.01 -3.54
C ALA A 124 1.60 3.50 -3.94
N ASN A 125 0.82 4.30 -3.21
CA ASN A 125 0.66 5.73 -3.47
C ASN A 125 1.40 6.56 -2.42
N PHE A 126 2.25 7.50 -2.86
CA PHE A 126 3.03 8.43 -2.05
C PHE A 126 2.51 9.85 -2.29
N PRO A 127 1.49 10.30 -1.55
CA PRO A 127 0.81 11.58 -1.81
C PRO A 127 1.74 12.80 -1.76
N VAL A 128 2.64 12.84 -0.77
CA VAL A 128 3.61 13.95 -0.60
C VAL A 128 4.56 14.05 -1.78
N LEU A 129 5.01 12.90 -2.29
CA LEU A 129 5.94 12.82 -3.42
C LEU A 129 5.23 12.94 -4.77
N LYS A 130 3.88 13.04 -4.80
CA LYS A 130 3.06 13.03 -6.02
C LYS A 130 3.45 11.89 -6.96
N LYS A 131 3.67 10.71 -6.38
CA LYS A 131 4.17 9.51 -7.06
C LYS A 131 3.39 8.29 -6.63
N TYR A 132 3.13 7.38 -7.57
CA TYR A 132 2.58 6.07 -7.23
C TYR A 132 3.13 4.97 -8.13
N TYR A 133 3.14 3.76 -7.59
CA TYR A 133 3.51 2.52 -8.28
C TYR A 133 2.26 1.67 -8.40
N LEU A 134 2.02 1.12 -9.58
CA LEU A 134 0.84 0.31 -9.87
C LEU A 134 1.19 -0.78 -10.88
N ASN A 135 0.87 -2.03 -10.58
CA ASN A 135 0.85 -3.06 -11.61
C ASN A 135 -0.49 -3.04 -12.36
N TYR A 136 -0.41 -3.12 -13.68
CA TYR A 136 -1.57 -3.11 -14.59
C TYR A 136 -2.00 -4.53 -14.99
N SER A 137 -1.14 -5.50 -14.74
CA SER A 137 -1.36 -6.93 -14.90
C SER A 137 -0.25 -7.71 -14.18
N ASP A 138 -0.28 -9.03 -14.29
CA ASP A 138 0.78 -9.92 -13.83
C ASP A 138 2.17 -9.67 -14.49
N LYS A 139 2.20 -8.96 -15.64
CA LYS A 139 3.42 -8.71 -16.43
C LYS A 139 3.80 -7.24 -16.59
N LEU A 140 2.94 -6.32 -16.15
CA LEU A 140 3.12 -4.90 -16.40
C LEU A 140 2.98 -4.10 -15.12
N ALA A 141 4.04 -3.35 -14.77
CA ALA A 141 4.02 -2.39 -13.67
C ALA A 141 4.60 -1.05 -14.14
N TYR A 142 4.12 0.02 -13.52
CA TYR A 142 4.53 1.38 -13.84
C TYR A 142 4.73 2.19 -12.57
N VAL A 143 5.63 3.16 -12.66
CA VAL A 143 5.64 4.33 -11.78
C VAL A 143 5.03 5.50 -12.52
N VAL A 144 4.18 6.24 -11.84
CA VAL A 144 3.67 7.54 -12.31
C VAL A 144 4.15 8.60 -11.34
N SER A 145 4.81 9.62 -11.87
CA SER A 145 5.35 10.74 -11.10
C SER A 145 5.11 12.02 -11.87
N GLN A 146 4.51 13.02 -11.21
CA GLN A 146 4.20 14.31 -11.82
C GLN A 146 3.48 14.19 -13.19
N GLY A 147 2.55 13.25 -13.29
CA GLY A 147 1.79 12.98 -14.52
C GLY A 147 2.52 12.14 -15.57
N LYS A 148 3.84 11.93 -15.44
CA LYS A 148 4.63 11.11 -16.37
C LYS A 148 4.60 9.64 -15.93
N LYS A 149 4.32 8.74 -16.89
CA LYS A 149 4.24 7.29 -16.69
C LYS A 149 5.50 6.61 -17.24
N LYS A 150 6.18 5.81 -16.41
CA LYS A 150 7.36 5.03 -16.81
C LYS A 150 7.14 3.56 -16.47
N LYS A 151 7.37 2.66 -17.43
CA LYS A 151 7.34 1.21 -17.23
C LYS A 151 8.46 0.79 -16.28
N LEU A 152 8.13 -0.08 -15.35
CA LEU A 152 9.09 -0.71 -14.44
C LEU A 152 9.63 -2.00 -15.05
N SER A 153 10.89 -2.28 -14.79
CA SER A 153 11.54 -3.54 -15.10
C SER A 153 12.52 -3.90 -13.99
N VAL A 154 12.66 -5.20 -13.73
CA VAL A 154 13.68 -5.69 -12.80
C VAL A 154 15.08 -5.61 -13.44
N ASN A 155 16.09 -5.45 -12.59
CA ASN A 155 17.47 -5.54 -13.05
C ASN A 155 17.83 -7.01 -13.29
N LYS A 156 17.86 -7.42 -14.55
CA LYS A 156 18.19 -8.80 -14.96
C LYS A 156 19.65 -9.21 -14.70
N LYS A 157 20.53 -8.22 -14.42
CA LYS A 157 21.95 -8.45 -14.09
C LYS A 157 22.22 -8.51 -12.59
N ALA A 158 21.20 -8.31 -11.74
CA ALA A 158 21.34 -8.40 -10.30
C ALA A 158 21.57 -9.86 -9.87
N THR A 159 22.58 -10.05 -9.04
CA THR A 159 22.90 -11.33 -8.40
C THR A 159 23.06 -11.09 -6.91
N PHE A 160 23.10 -12.14 -6.09
CA PHE A 160 23.38 -12.00 -4.66
C PHE A 160 24.72 -11.35 -4.34
N LYS A 161 25.66 -11.34 -5.31
CA LYS A 161 26.99 -10.71 -5.15
C LYS A 161 26.98 -9.20 -5.37
N ASN A 162 26.02 -8.67 -6.15
CA ASN A 162 26.00 -7.25 -6.56
C ASN A 162 24.67 -6.54 -6.25
N VAL A 163 23.71 -7.19 -5.59
CA VAL A 163 22.46 -6.57 -5.18
C VAL A 163 22.67 -5.69 -3.94
N LYS A 164 22.01 -4.53 -3.94
CA LYS A 164 21.90 -3.69 -2.74
C LYS A 164 20.56 -3.95 -2.09
N VAL A 165 20.57 -4.26 -0.79
CA VAL A 165 19.38 -4.53 0.00
C VAL A 165 19.21 -3.44 1.04
N SER A 166 17.99 -2.94 1.21
CA SER A 166 17.61 -2.01 2.28
C SER A 166 16.37 -2.54 2.99
N GLY A 167 16.36 -2.47 4.30
CA GLY A 167 15.20 -2.91 5.09
C GLY A 167 15.38 -2.63 6.58
N ALA A 168 14.28 -2.61 7.32
CA ALA A 168 14.24 -2.49 8.77
C ALA A 168 14.20 -3.89 9.41
N PHE A 169 15.35 -4.54 9.52
CA PHE A 169 15.44 -5.93 10.01
C PHE A 169 15.51 -6.05 11.54
N HIS A 170 15.71 -4.93 12.25
CA HIS A 170 15.79 -4.93 13.71
C HIS A 170 14.42 -5.18 14.35
N GLY A 171 14.35 -6.12 15.26
CA GLY A 171 13.11 -6.52 15.96
C GLY A 171 12.28 -7.61 15.30
N TRP A 172 12.49 -7.91 14.00
CA TRP A 172 11.78 -8.96 13.25
C TRP A 172 12.57 -10.26 13.16
N LEU A 173 13.87 -10.18 13.36
CA LEU A 173 14.77 -11.32 13.31
C LEU A 173 15.38 -11.59 14.69
N SER A 174 15.58 -12.86 15.05
CA SER A 174 16.35 -13.22 16.23
C SER A 174 17.77 -12.62 16.17
N LEU A 175 18.37 -12.34 17.33
CA LEU A 175 19.73 -11.78 17.42
C LEU A 175 20.74 -12.54 16.57
N ASN A 176 20.65 -13.87 16.51
CA ASN A 176 21.54 -14.71 15.69
C ASN A 176 21.33 -14.49 14.18
N LYS A 177 20.11 -14.21 13.73
CA LYS A 177 19.83 -13.89 12.33
C LYS A 177 20.25 -12.46 11.98
N GLN A 178 20.09 -11.51 12.91
CA GLN A 178 20.56 -10.13 12.73
C GLN A 178 22.08 -10.05 12.55
N LYS A 179 22.86 -10.86 13.29
CA LYS A 179 24.34 -10.94 13.15
C LYS A 179 24.81 -11.46 11.79
N LYS A 180 23.94 -12.13 11.03
CA LYS A 180 24.27 -12.66 9.69
C LYS A 180 24.03 -11.65 8.55
N ILE A 181 23.22 -10.61 8.77
CA ILE A 181 22.86 -9.61 7.75
C ILE A 181 24.09 -8.86 7.20
N PRO A 182 25.04 -8.36 8.04
CA PRO A 182 26.23 -7.66 7.54
C PRO A 182 27.15 -8.50 6.65
N LYS A 183 27.02 -9.82 6.66
CA LYS A 183 27.80 -10.72 5.78
C LYS A 183 27.17 -10.88 4.39
N ILE A 184 25.96 -10.36 4.19
CA ILE A 184 25.21 -10.42 2.93
C ILE A 184 25.29 -9.07 2.19
N LEU A 185 25.58 -7.98 2.92
CA LEU A 185 25.77 -6.63 2.40
C LEU A 185 27.24 -6.35 2.16
#